data_b5bbe7c0d9a67148a39ce4c5937ffbbf
#
_entry.id   b5bbe7c0d9a67148a39ce4c5937ffbbf
#
_cell.length_a   1.000
_cell.length_b   1.000
_cell.length_c   1.000
_cell.angle_alpha   90.00
_cell.angle_beta   90.00
_cell.angle_gamma   90.00
#
_symmetry.space_group_name_H-M   'P 1'
#
loop_
_entity.id
_entity.type
_entity.pdbx_description
1 polymer ?
#
loop_
_entity_poly.entity_id
_entity_poly.type
_entity_poly.pdbx_seq_one_letter_code
_entity_poly.pdbx_strand_id
1 'polypeptide(L)'
;MNSKKLQSATLPSVVKKEVDIAVISEITDTDRLEELNQKLYDQIDQSWQQTPTWYEDLVFQMRVNVEGVIVNLEPVNQSARDYVQQTPLLKLLNSSDGEIASHKKSSALFRIVMTPRGALEVSPWSGWENYSSFY
;
A
#
# COMPACT_ATOMS: atom_id res chain seq x y z
N MET A 1 -16.58 -22.93 32.83
CA MET A 1 -16.57 -22.36 32.44
C MET A 1 -16.24 -21.89 32.15
N ASN A 2 -16.30 -22.07 31.75
CA ASN A 2 -16.19 -21.46 31.16
C ASN A 2 -15.85 -21.09 30.63
N SER A 3 -15.88 -21.51 30.35
CA SER A 3 -15.79 -21.02 29.72
C SER A 3 -15.28 -20.56 29.42
N LYS A 4 -15.24 -20.73 29.27
CA LYS A 4 -14.98 -20.01 28.82
C LYS A 4 -14.33 -19.71 28.47
N LYS A 5 -14.32 -20.07 28.29
CA LYS A 5 -13.98 -19.43 27.83
C LYS A 5 -13.43 -19.12 27.34
N LEU A 6 -13.48 -19.59 26.98
CA LEU A 6 -13.29 -18.97 26.36
C LEU A 6 -12.75 -18.63 26.08
N GLN A 7 -12.73 -18.82 26.08
CA GLN A 7 -12.53 -18.04 25.66
C GLN A 7 -11.94 -17.58 25.46
N SER A 8 -11.88 -18.14 25.52
CA SER A 8 -11.57 -17.32 25.14
C SER A 8 -10.85 -16.93 24.96
N ALA A 9 -10.73 -17.48 24.92
CA ALA A 9 -10.43 -16.81 24.49
C ALA A 9 -9.75 -16.49 24.17
N THR A 10 -9.63 -16.88 23.83
CA THR A 10 -9.34 -16.24 23.39
C THR A 10 -8.85 -15.73 23.06
N LEU A 11 -8.80 -16.01 22.79
CA LEU A 11 -8.66 -15.24 22.30
C LEU A 11 -8.20 -14.45 22.48
N PRO A 12 -8.16 -14.57 22.50
CA PRO A 12 -8.05 -13.55 22.51
C PRO A 12 -7.22 -12.83 22.53
N SER A 13 -6.80 -12.58 22.64
CA SER A 13 -6.10 -11.66 22.61
C SER A 13 -5.47 -11.19 21.66
N VAL A 14 -4.91 -11.64 21.31
CA VAL A 14 -4.50 -11.30 20.22
C VAL A 14 -5.45 -10.82 19.54
N VAL A 15 -6.29 -11.19 19.89
CA VAL A 15 -7.33 -10.85 19.28
C VAL A 15 -7.55 -9.49 19.01
N LYS A 16 -7.07 -8.59 19.67
CA LYS A 16 -7.22 -7.25 19.42
C LYS A 16 -6.68 -6.81 18.16
N LYS A 17 -5.54 -7.22 17.78
CA LYS A 17 -5.00 -6.90 16.54
C LYS A 17 -5.73 -7.48 15.46
N GLU A 18 -6.16 -8.64 15.59
CA GLU A 18 -6.89 -9.26 14.56
C GLU A 18 -8.17 -8.58 14.30
N VAL A 19 -8.75 -8.03 15.30
CA VAL A 19 -9.96 -7.31 15.11
C VAL A 19 -9.72 -6.09 14.26
N ASP A 20 -8.62 -5.42 14.46
CA ASP A 20 -8.31 -4.28 13.65
C ASP A 20 -8.11 -4.66 12.20
N ILE A 21 -7.48 -5.77 11.95
CA ILE A 21 -7.29 -6.21 10.60
C ILE A 21 -8.62 -6.56 9.98
N ALA A 22 -9.51 -7.12 10.74
CA ALA A 22 -10.79 -7.54 10.21
C ALA A 22 -11.65 -6.37 9.75
N VAL A 23 -11.44 -5.18 10.29
CA VAL A 23 -12.24 -4.05 9.86
C VAL A 23 -11.64 -3.35 8.64
N ILE A 24 -10.47 -3.79 8.17
CA ILE A 24 -9.89 -3.22 6.98
C ILE A 24 -10.34 -4.05 5.80
N SER A 25 -11.08 -3.45 4.90
CA SER A 25 -11.56 -4.13 3.71
C SER A 25 -10.61 -3.90 2.56
N GLU A 26 -10.51 -4.90 1.70
CA GLU A 26 -9.73 -4.73 0.48
C GLU A 26 -10.63 -4.17 -0.60
N ILE A 27 -10.12 -3.22 -1.36
CA ILE A 27 -10.84 -2.66 -2.48
C ILE A 27 -10.68 -3.62 -3.64
N THR A 28 -11.78 -4.10 -4.18
CA THR A 28 -11.76 -5.03 -5.30
C THR A 28 -12.47 -4.51 -6.53
N ASP A 29 -13.12 -3.36 -6.42
CA ASP A 29 -13.82 -2.75 -7.55
C ASP A 29 -12.78 -2.24 -8.55
N THR A 30 -12.81 -2.77 -9.76
CA THR A 30 -11.83 -2.45 -10.78
C THR A 30 -11.80 -0.96 -11.11
N ASP A 31 -12.98 -0.33 -11.20
CA ASP A 31 -13.02 1.10 -11.51
C ASP A 31 -12.35 1.91 -10.43
N ARG A 32 -12.59 1.56 -9.17
CA ARG A 32 -11.97 2.28 -8.07
C ARG A 32 -10.47 2.06 -8.06
N LEU A 33 -10.03 0.83 -8.35
CA LEU A 33 -8.61 0.53 -8.40
C LEU A 33 -7.92 1.33 -9.50
N GLU A 34 -8.59 1.49 -10.64
CA GLU A 34 -8.02 2.28 -11.72
C GLU A 34 -7.87 3.74 -11.33
N GLU A 35 -8.88 4.27 -10.64
CA GLU A 35 -8.81 5.65 -10.18
C GLU A 35 -7.66 5.85 -9.20
N LEU A 36 -7.56 4.93 -8.24
CA LEU A 36 -6.50 5.03 -7.25
C LEU A 36 -5.13 4.85 -7.87
N ASN A 37 -5.05 3.94 -8.83
CA ASN A 37 -3.79 3.69 -9.52
C ASN A 37 -3.32 4.94 -10.24
N GLN A 38 -4.21 5.60 -10.95
CA GLN A 38 -3.88 6.80 -11.69
C GLN A 38 -3.51 7.94 -10.74
N LYS A 39 -4.27 8.08 -9.68
CA LYS A 39 -4.01 9.13 -8.70
C LYS A 39 -2.65 8.93 -8.05
N LEU A 40 -2.35 7.69 -7.70
CA LEU A 40 -1.07 7.36 -7.08
C LEU A 40 0.07 7.61 -8.05
N TYR A 41 -0.10 7.19 -9.30
CA TYR A 41 0.90 7.42 -10.32
C TYR A 41 1.20 8.91 -10.46
N ASP A 42 0.16 9.71 -10.60
CA ASP A 42 0.33 11.15 -10.78
C ASP A 42 1.02 11.79 -9.59
N GLN A 43 0.66 11.36 -8.40
CA GLN A 43 1.21 11.90 -7.19
C GLN A 43 2.71 11.62 -7.09
N ILE A 44 3.10 10.39 -7.38
CA ILE A 44 4.51 10.01 -7.34
C ILE A 44 5.28 10.69 -8.47
N ASP A 45 4.70 10.69 -9.67
CA ASP A 45 5.36 11.24 -10.83
C ASP A 45 5.65 12.73 -10.64
N GLN A 46 4.69 13.47 -10.11
CA GLN A 46 4.87 14.88 -9.89
C GLN A 46 5.90 15.18 -8.82
N SER A 47 6.07 14.26 -7.87
CA SER A 47 7.00 14.46 -6.77
C SER A 47 8.40 13.96 -7.09
N TRP A 48 8.55 13.16 -8.13
CA TRP A 48 9.84 12.55 -8.44
C TRP A 48 10.63 13.47 -9.36
N GLN A 49 11.56 14.20 -8.77
CA GLN A 49 12.30 15.23 -9.50
C GLN A 49 13.76 14.87 -9.71
N GLN A 50 14.26 13.89 -9.00
CA GLN A 50 15.69 13.61 -9.03
C GLN A 50 16.01 12.52 -10.03
N THR A 51 17.19 12.64 -10.64
CA THR A 51 17.68 11.60 -11.53
C THR A 51 18.06 10.37 -10.71
N PRO A 52 17.66 9.19 -11.15
CA PRO A 52 18.01 7.97 -10.40
C PRO A 52 19.51 7.76 -10.34
N THR A 53 19.95 7.27 -9.17
CA THR A 53 21.36 6.92 -8.98
C THR A 53 21.53 5.42 -8.74
N TRP A 54 20.44 4.66 -8.85
CA TRP A 54 20.48 3.22 -8.62
C TRP A 54 20.60 2.47 -9.93
N TYR A 55 21.00 1.20 -9.83
CA TYR A 55 21.28 0.39 -11.01
C TYR A 55 20.27 -0.70 -11.27
N GLU A 56 19.39 -0.95 -10.31
CA GLU A 56 18.34 -1.95 -10.44
C GLU A 56 17.01 -1.32 -10.13
N ASP A 57 15.94 -1.95 -10.57
CA ASP A 57 14.61 -1.45 -10.27
C ASP A 57 14.39 -1.41 -8.76
N LEU A 58 13.80 -0.34 -8.28
CA LEU A 58 13.36 -0.27 -6.89
C LEU A 58 11.90 -0.72 -6.88
N VAL A 59 11.59 -1.71 -6.05
CA VAL A 59 10.25 -2.25 -5.98
C VAL A 59 9.69 -2.02 -4.58
N PHE A 60 8.52 -1.42 -4.51
CA PHE A 60 7.86 -1.11 -3.24
C PHE A 60 6.44 -1.65 -3.24
N GLN A 61 5.96 -1.96 -2.04
CA GLN A 61 4.57 -2.28 -1.83
C GLN A 61 3.97 -1.12 -1.05
N MET A 62 2.86 -0.60 -1.53
CA MET A 62 2.26 0.57 -0.92
C MET A 62 0.78 0.31 -0.70
N ARG A 63 0.29 0.62 0.49
CA ARG A 63 -1.13 0.49 0.79
C ARG A 63 -1.77 1.86 0.74
N VAL A 64 -2.88 1.95 0.03
CA VAL A 64 -3.56 3.22 -0.22
C VAL A 64 -5.02 3.04 0.11
N ASN A 65 -5.61 3.96 0.87
CA ASN A 65 -7.00 3.82 1.23
C ASN A 65 -7.90 4.37 0.12
N VAL A 66 -9.20 4.22 0.30
CA VAL A 66 -10.18 4.57 -0.72
C VAL A 66 -10.15 6.04 -1.09
N GLU A 67 -9.61 6.89 -0.24
CA GLU A 67 -9.50 8.32 -0.52
C GLU A 67 -8.19 8.69 -1.19
N GLY A 68 -7.33 7.71 -1.42
CA GLY A 68 -6.06 7.99 -2.04
C GLY A 68 -4.95 8.33 -1.07
N VAL A 69 -5.19 8.13 0.22
CA VAL A 69 -4.18 8.41 1.24
C VAL A 69 -3.27 7.21 1.38
N ILE A 70 -1.95 7.47 1.36
CA ILE A 70 -0.97 6.41 1.51
C ILE A 70 -0.84 6.09 2.98
N VAL A 71 -1.13 4.85 3.34
CA VAL A 71 -1.13 4.46 4.74
C VAL A 71 0.02 3.52 5.11
N ASN A 72 0.71 2.98 4.13
CA ASN A 72 1.87 2.14 4.42
C ASN A 72 2.77 2.03 3.21
N LEU A 73 4.06 1.81 3.46
CA LEU A 73 5.06 1.67 2.41
C LEU A 73 6.10 0.66 2.86
N GLU A 74 6.37 -0.33 2.01
CA GLU A 74 7.40 -1.31 2.32
C GLU A 74 8.30 -1.55 1.12
N PRO A 75 9.61 -1.47 1.29
CA PRO A 75 10.51 -1.86 0.20
C PRO A 75 10.50 -3.37 0.04
N VAL A 76 10.50 -3.82 -1.19
CA VAL A 76 10.38 -5.25 -1.50
C VAL A 76 11.74 -5.87 -1.79
N ASN A 77 12.64 -5.12 -2.43
CA ASN A 77 13.96 -5.67 -2.73
C ASN A 77 15.05 -4.84 -2.04
N GLN A 78 16.27 -5.31 -2.13
CA GLN A 78 17.35 -4.66 -1.41
C GLN A 78 17.64 -3.25 -1.96
N SER A 79 17.57 -3.10 -3.28
CA SER A 79 17.80 -1.79 -3.86
C SER A 79 16.78 -0.78 -3.37
N ALA A 80 15.53 -1.20 -3.21
CA ALA A 80 14.50 -0.31 -2.68
C ALA A 80 14.84 0.10 -1.25
N ARG A 81 15.32 -0.84 -0.45
CA ARG A 81 15.71 -0.51 0.93
C ARG A 81 16.84 0.49 0.96
N ASP A 82 17.80 0.28 0.07
CA ASP A 82 19.00 1.13 0.06
C ASP A 82 18.72 2.54 -0.42
N TYR A 83 17.78 2.68 -1.35
CA TYR A 83 17.55 3.96 -2.01
C TYR A 83 16.22 4.63 -1.70
N VAL A 84 15.44 4.09 -0.77
CA VAL A 84 14.11 4.65 -0.49
C VAL A 84 14.19 6.13 -0.13
N GLN A 85 15.25 6.55 0.53
CA GLN A 85 15.37 7.94 0.97
C GLN A 85 15.64 8.89 -0.19
N GLN A 86 16.05 8.37 -1.33
CA GLN A 86 16.26 9.20 -2.51
C GLN A 86 15.00 9.30 -3.36
N THR A 87 13.95 8.61 -2.96
CA THR A 87 12.67 8.65 -3.67
C THR A 87 11.73 9.61 -2.97
N PRO A 88 10.67 10.05 -3.62
CA PRO A 88 9.69 10.89 -2.94
C PRO A 88 8.73 10.12 -2.06
N LEU A 89 8.84 8.79 -2.01
CA LEU A 89 7.82 7.95 -1.38
C LEU A 89 7.69 8.18 0.12
N LEU A 90 8.81 8.32 0.82
CA LEU A 90 8.75 8.56 2.27
C LEU A 90 8.11 9.90 2.57
N LYS A 91 8.41 10.90 1.76
CA LYS A 91 7.83 12.20 1.94
C LYS A 91 6.33 12.16 1.71
N LEU A 92 5.89 11.43 0.71
CA LEU A 92 4.47 11.31 0.43
C LEU A 92 3.77 10.56 1.55
N LEU A 93 4.39 9.53 2.09
CA LEU A 93 3.83 8.79 3.21
C LEU A 93 3.71 9.70 4.43
N ASN A 94 4.77 10.43 4.73
CA ASN A 94 4.80 11.27 5.93
C ASN A 94 3.90 12.47 5.85
N SER A 95 3.50 12.87 4.64
CA SER A 95 2.63 14.03 4.50
C SER A 95 1.16 13.66 4.59
N SER A 96 0.85 12.37 4.75
CA SER A 96 -0.53 11.93 4.87
C SER A 96 -1.03 12.24 6.25
N ASP A 97 -2.15 12.94 6.32
CA ASP A 97 -2.74 13.29 7.60
C ASP A 97 -3.85 12.35 7.97
N GLY A 98 -4.12 12.23 9.25
CA GLY A 98 -5.23 11.44 9.69
C GLY A 98 -5.07 9.96 9.42
N GLU A 99 -3.84 9.52 9.43
CA GLU A 99 -3.58 8.14 9.12
C GLU A 99 -4.25 7.19 10.08
N ILE A 100 -4.51 7.59 11.29
CA ILE A 100 -5.18 6.72 12.24
C ILE A 100 -6.59 6.44 11.77
N ALA A 101 -7.29 7.48 11.34
CA ALA A 101 -8.62 7.31 10.82
C ALA A 101 -8.58 6.59 9.48
N SER A 102 -7.55 6.86 8.71
CA SER A 102 -7.42 6.25 7.41
C SER A 102 -7.29 4.73 7.46
N HIS A 103 -6.72 4.22 8.53
CA HIS A 103 -6.56 2.78 8.66
C HIS A 103 -7.88 2.03 8.76
N LYS A 104 -8.95 2.73 9.03
CA LYS A 104 -10.25 2.09 9.14
C LYS A 104 -11.03 2.07 7.83
N LYS A 105 -10.48 2.68 6.80
CA LYS A 105 -11.14 2.71 5.52
C LYS A 105 -10.68 1.56 4.65
N SER A 106 -11.48 1.23 3.65
CA SER A 106 -11.07 0.22 2.68
C SER A 106 -9.78 0.66 2.00
N SER A 107 -8.95 -0.29 1.66
CA SER A 107 -7.66 0.03 1.07
C SER A 107 -7.23 -1.04 0.08
N ALA A 108 -6.18 -0.77 -0.67
CA ALA A 108 -5.64 -1.71 -1.63
C ALA A 108 -4.13 -1.61 -1.63
N LEU A 109 -3.48 -2.70 -2.03
CA LEU A 109 -2.03 -2.73 -2.16
C LEU A 109 -1.65 -2.49 -3.60
N PHE A 110 -0.61 -1.68 -3.78
CA PHE A 110 -0.09 -1.37 -5.10
C PHE A 110 1.39 -1.70 -5.16
N ARG A 111 1.85 -2.03 -6.36
CA ARG A 111 3.24 -2.29 -6.64
C ARG A 111 3.80 -1.07 -7.32
N ILE A 112 4.89 -0.53 -6.78
CA ILE A 112 5.53 0.65 -7.32
C ILE A 112 6.92 0.23 -7.80
N VAL A 113 7.25 0.51 -9.05
CA VAL A 113 8.57 0.21 -9.57
C VAL A 113 9.18 1.50 -10.11
N MET A 114 10.39 1.82 -9.65
CA MET A 114 11.11 2.99 -10.10
C MET A 114 12.40 2.51 -10.74
N THR A 115 12.51 2.67 -12.07
CA THR A 115 13.61 2.08 -12.80
C THR A 115 14.82 3.01 -12.83
N PRO A 116 16.01 2.46 -13.12
CA PRO A 116 17.21 3.31 -13.22
C PRO A 116 17.13 4.33 -14.35
N ARG A 117 16.24 4.11 -15.30
CA ARG A 117 16.08 5.04 -16.42
C ARG A 117 15.10 6.15 -16.12
N GLY A 118 14.49 6.13 -14.95
CA GLY A 118 13.55 7.17 -14.58
C GLY A 118 12.12 6.86 -14.93
N ALA A 119 11.79 5.62 -15.20
CA ALA A 119 10.41 5.23 -15.48
C ALA A 119 9.71 4.82 -14.19
N LEU A 120 8.44 5.15 -14.09
CA LEU A 120 7.62 4.82 -12.94
C LEU A 120 6.52 3.86 -13.40
N GLU A 121 6.33 2.77 -12.66
CA GLU A 121 5.25 1.84 -12.92
C GLU A 121 4.43 1.68 -11.66
N VAL A 122 3.12 1.74 -11.78
CA VAL A 122 2.21 1.57 -10.67
C VAL A 122 1.11 0.62 -11.11
N SER A 123 0.88 -0.43 -10.33
CA SER A 123 -0.17 -1.40 -10.64
C SER A 123 -0.67 -2.02 -9.34
N PRO A 124 -1.86 -2.62 -9.35
CA PRO A 124 -2.31 -3.36 -8.18
C PRO A 124 -1.32 -4.46 -7.86
N TRP A 125 -1.11 -4.70 -6.58
CA TRP A 125 -0.10 -5.68 -6.16
C TRP A 125 -0.33 -7.05 -6.76
N SER A 126 -1.58 -7.46 -6.85
CA SER A 126 -1.93 -8.76 -7.40
C SER A 126 -2.08 -8.75 -8.92
N GLY A 127 -1.88 -7.62 -9.56
CA GLY A 127 -2.01 -7.50 -11.00
C GLY A 127 -3.45 -7.29 -11.42
N TRP A 128 -3.64 -6.70 -12.58
CA TRP A 128 -4.97 -6.39 -13.08
C TRP A 128 -5.80 -7.62 -13.37
N GLU A 129 -5.16 -8.69 -13.72
CA GLU A 129 -5.85 -9.92 -14.08
C GLU A 129 -6.70 -10.47 -12.97
N ASN A 130 -6.28 -10.25 -11.72
CA ASN A 130 -7.02 -10.78 -10.60
C ASN A 130 -8.31 -10.03 -10.36
N TYR A 131 -8.50 -8.91 -11.02
CA TYR A 131 -9.69 -8.11 -10.83
C TYR A 131 -10.58 -8.08 -12.05
N SER A 132 -10.06 -8.46 -13.19
CA SER A 132 -10.83 -8.40 -14.42
C SER A 132 -11.34 -9.74 -14.88
N SER A 133 -11.14 -10.77 -14.12
CA SER A 133 -11.53 -12.10 -14.56
C SER A 133 -12.91 -12.53 -14.09
N PHE A 134 -13.67 -11.61 -13.64
CA PHE A 134 -14.94 -11.97 -13.09
C PHE A 134 -16.09 -11.99 -14.06
N TYR A 135 -15.84 -11.68 -15.29
CA TYR A 135 -16.91 -11.67 -16.25
C TYR A 135 -16.75 -12.77 -17.28
#